data_bfd29c5d9bdeba4f3216ecd65720918c
#
_entry.id   bfd29c5d9bdeba4f3216ecd65720918c
#
_cell.length_a   1.000
_cell.length_b   1.000
_cell.length_c   1.000
_cell.angle_alpha   90.00
_cell.angle_beta   90.00
_cell.angle_gamma   90.00
#
_symmetry.space_group_name_H-M   'P 1'
#
loop_
_entity.id
_entity.type
_entity.pdbx_description
1 polymer ?
#
loop_
_entity_poly.entity_id
_entity_poly.type
_entity_poly.pdbx_seq_one_letter_code
_entity_poly.pdbx_strand_id
1 'polypeptide(L)' 'MRIESFADHVLTCRASLGPNVNVHGTAFAGSLYAVQALTGWGMMHLQLQLHALDASIVIANGNIDYANPVAEDIV' A
#
# COMPACT_ATOMS: atom_id res chain seq x y z
N MET A 1 -5.78 2.13 7.00
CA MET A 1 -5.59 2.14 5.53
C MET A 1 -6.93 1.94 4.85
N ARG A 2 -7.16 2.64 3.80
CA ARG A 2 -8.40 2.52 3.02
C ARG A 2 -8.10 2.66 1.53
N ILE A 3 -8.96 2.06 0.70
CA ILE A 3 -8.92 2.24 -0.74
C ILE A 3 -9.62 3.56 -1.07
N GLU A 4 -8.94 4.45 -1.79
CA GLU A 4 -9.53 5.72 -2.25
C GLU A 4 -10.17 5.58 -3.62
N SER A 5 -9.50 4.88 -4.53
CA SER A 5 -10.01 4.72 -5.89
C SER A 5 -9.36 3.54 -6.59
N PHE A 6 -10.09 3.00 -7.56
CA PHE A 6 -9.56 2.05 -8.53
C PHE A 6 -10.15 2.39 -9.89
N ALA A 7 -9.33 2.92 -10.78
CA ALA A 7 -9.72 3.29 -12.14
C ALA A 7 -8.49 3.26 -13.05
N ASP A 8 -8.71 2.96 -14.33
CA ASP A 8 -7.65 2.94 -15.35
C ASP A 8 -6.44 2.09 -14.96
N HIS A 9 -6.69 0.93 -14.33
CA HIS A 9 -5.66 0.02 -13.82
C HIS A 9 -4.76 0.64 -12.74
N VAL A 10 -5.26 1.66 -12.02
CA VAL A 10 -4.56 2.29 -10.90
C VAL A 10 -5.38 2.12 -9.62
N LEU A 11 -4.77 1.52 -8.61
CA LEU A 11 -5.34 1.41 -7.27
C LEU A 11 -4.66 2.42 -6.36
N THR A 12 -5.44 3.31 -5.75
CA THR A 12 -4.94 4.30 -4.81
C THR A 12 -5.45 3.98 -3.42
N CYS A 13 -4.53 3.88 -2.47
CA CYS A 13 -4.83 3.64 -1.07
C CYS A 13 -4.26 4.77 -0.22
N ARG A 14 -4.86 4.99 0.95
CA ARG A 14 -4.43 6.00 1.91
C ARG A 14 -4.38 5.41 3.31
N ALA A 15 -3.36 5.78 4.07
CA ALA A 15 -3.27 5.50 5.50
C ALA A 15 -2.97 6.80 6.25
N SER A 16 -3.69 7.04 7.34
CA SER A 16 -3.51 8.24 8.17
C SER A 16 -2.13 8.27 8.80
N LEU A 17 -1.53 9.45 8.89
CA LEU A 17 -0.20 9.61 9.51
C LEU A 17 -0.22 9.25 10.99
N GLY A 18 -1.23 9.69 11.74
CA GLY A 18 -1.28 9.55 13.20
C GLY A 18 -0.96 8.14 13.71
N PRO A 19 -1.67 7.08 13.28
CA PRO A 19 -1.37 5.71 13.70
C PRO A 19 -0.04 5.15 13.19
N ASN A 20 0.57 5.80 12.20
CA ASN A 20 1.75 5.32 11.49
C ASN A 20 2.97 6.22 11.69
N VAL A 21 2.92 7.11 12.69
CA VAL A 21 3.99 8.09 12.93
C VAL A 21 5.12 7.47 13.76
N ASN A 22 6.34 7.89 13.46
CA ASN A 22 7.52 7.58 14.27
C ASN A 22 7.83 8.69 15.29
N VAL A 23 8.92 8.55 16.03
CA VAL A 23 9.32 9.54 17.07
C VAL A 23 9.69 10.91 16.49
N HIS A 24 9.93 11.01 15.21
CA HIS A 24 10.29 12.27 14.51
C HIS A 24 9.07 12.97 13.89
N GLY A 25 7.85 12.47 14.12
CA GLY A 25 6.64 13.04 13.52
C GLY A 25 6.45 12.72 12.04
N THR A 26 7.17 11.73 11.50
CA THR A 26 7.05 11.28 10.12
C THR A 26 6.57 9.82 10.07
N ALA A 27 6.16 9.35 8.90
CA ALA A 27 5.65 8.00 8.77
C ALA A 27 6.73 6.96 9.10
N PHE A 28 6.38 5.98 9.93
CA PHE A 28 7.26 4.87 10.30
C PHE A 28 7.58 4.02 9.06
N ALA A 29 8.86 3.67 8.88
CA ALA A 29 9.32 2.95 7.70
C ALA A 29 8.59 1.61 7.48
N GLY A 30 8.34 0.86 8.57
CA GLY A 30 7.59 -0.38 8.50
C GLY A 30 6.16 -0.19 8.01
N SER A 31 5.51 0.93 8.40
CA SER A 31 4.17 1.27 7.91
C SER A 31 4.19 1.60 6.43
N LEU A 32 5.18 2.33 5.94
CA LEU A 32 5.34 2.62 4.51
C LEU A 32 5.47 1.33 3.71
N TYR A 33 6.28 0.41 4.18
CA TYR A 33 6.46 -0.88 3.51
C TYR A 33 5.17 -1.71 3.53
N ALA A 34 4.49 -1.77 4.68
CA ALA A 34 3.25 -2.53 4.82
C ALA A 34 2.14 -1.99 3.92
N VAL A 35 1.96 -0.67 3.84
CA VAL A 35 0.96 -0.05 2.96
C VAL A 35 1.28 -0.36 1.49
N GLN A 36 2.54 -0.26 1.10
CA GLN A 36 2.96 -0.61 -0.26
C GLN A 36 2.66 -2.07 -0.58
N ALA A 37 3.00 -2.99 0.32
CA ALA A 37 2.79 -4.42 0.12
C ALA A 37 1.30 -4.76 0.02
N LEU A 38 0.47 -4.19 0.92
CA LEU A 38 -0.98 -4.42 0.91
C LEU A 38 -1.64 -3.83 -0.33
N THR A 39 -1.19 -2.67 -0.78
CA THR A 39 -1.71 -2.04 -2.01
C THR A 39 -1.38 -2.90 -3.23
N GLY A 40 -0.16 -3.42 -3.31
CA GLY A 40 0.24 -4.34 -4.38
C GLY A 40 -0.58 -5.62 -4.37
N TRP A 41 -0.79 -6.22 -3.20
CA TRP A 41 -1.64 -7.40 -3.05
C TRP A 41 -3.07 -7.11 -3.49
N GLY A 42 -3.63 -5.96 -3.06
CA GLY A 42 -4.99 -5.54 -3.43
C GLY A 42 -5.15 -5.37 -4.92
N MET A 43 -4.17 -4.79 -5.59
CA MET A 43 -4.18 -4.63 -7.05
C MET A 43 -4.22 -5.98 -7.76
N MET A 44 -3.40 -6.94 -7.34
CA MET A 44 -3.40 -8.28 -7.91
C MET A 44 -4.71 -9.00 -7.65
N HIS A 45 -5.27 -8.87 -6.44
CA HIS A 45 -6.54 -9.46 -6.07
C HIS A 45 -7.68 -8.95 -6.97
N LEU A 46 -7.74 -7.63 -7.17
CA LEU A 46 -8.75 -7.02 -8.05
C LEU A 46 -8.60 -7.48 -9.50
N GLN A 47 -7.38 -7.61 -10.00
CA GLN A 47 -7.13 -8.12 -11.35
C GLN A 47 -7.61 -9.56 -11.51
N LEU A 48 -7.34 -10.41 -10.52
CA LEU A 48 -7.81 -11.80 -10.54
C LEU A 48 -9.35 -11.87 -10.56
N GLN A 49 -10.03 -11.05 -9.77
CA GLN A 49 -11.48 -11.01 -9.74
C GLN A 49 -12.07 -10.51 -11.06
N LEU A 50 -11.49 -9.46 -11.63
CA LEU A 50 -11.94 -8.91 -12.91
C LEU A 50 -11.86 -9.92 -14.06
N HIS A 51 -10.86 -10.82 -14.00
CA HIS A 51 -10.65 -11.85 -15.01
C HIS A 51 -11.24 -13.20 -14.61
N ALA A 52 -12.02 -13.26 -13.53
CA ALA A 52 -12.66 -14.47 -13.02
C ALA A 52 -11.68 -15.62 -12.78
N LEU A 53 -10.46 -15.30 -12.33
CA LEU A 53 -9.43 -16.29 -12.00
C LEU A 53 -9.46 -16.59 -10.51
N ASP A 54 -9.28 -17.86 -10.15
CA ASP A 54 -9.22 -18.32 -8.78
C ASP A 54 -7.79 -18.71 -8.45
N ALA A 55 -7.11 -17.90 -7.64
CA ALA A 55 -5.73 -18.14 -7.23
C ALA A 55 -5.45 -17.50 -5.88
N SER A 56 -4.51 -18.08 -5.13
CA SER A 56 -4.01 -17.49 -3.90
C SER A 56 -2.81 -16.59 -4.20
N ILE A 57 -2.77 -15.43 -3.56
CA ILE A 57 -1.72 -14.44 -3.77
C ILE A 57 -0.83 -14.40 -2.54
N VAL A 58 0.49 -14.59 -2.75
CA VAL A 58 1.50 -14.40 -1.71
C VAL A 58 2.60 -13.51 -2.25
N ILE A 59 3.22 -12.73 -1.36
CA ILE A 59 4.35 -11.88 -1.74
C ILE A 59 5.63 -12.68 -1.58
N ALA A 60 6.32 -12.94 -2.68
CA ALA A 60 7.60 -13.63 -2.68
C ALA A 60 8.78 -12.68 -2.45
N ASN A 61 8.65 -11.44 -2.89
CA ASN A 61 9.73 -10.44 -2.79
C ASN A 61 9.13 -9.03 -2.79
N GLY A 62 9.68 -8.16 -1.96
CA GLY A 62 9.29 -6.75 -1.92
C GLY A 62 10.52 -5.86 -1.75
N ASN A 63 10.44 -4.65 -2.30
CA ASN A 63 11.52 -3.66 -2.23
C ASN A 63 10.92 -2.27 -2.09
N ILE A 64 11.53 -1.43 -1.24
CA ILE A 64 11.13 -0.05 -1.05
C ILE A 64 12.37 0.84 -0.90
N ASP A 65 12.32 2.02 -1.53
CA ASP A 65 13.34 3.05 -1.41
C ASP A 65 12.80 4.21 -0.57
N TYR A 66 13.40 4.42 0.60
CA TYR A 66 12.98 5.48 1.53
C TYR A 66 13.70 6.78 1.19
N ALA A 67 13.32 7.41 0.08
CA ALA A 67 14.03 8.57 -0.46
C ALA A 67 13.84 9.82 0.41
N ASN A 68 12.62 10.05 0.96
CA ASN A 68 12.30 11.24 1.76
C ASN A 68 11.38 10.86 2.93
N PRO A 69 11.48 11.57 4.07
CA PRO A 69 10.50 11.41 5.15
C PRO A 69 9.09 11.78 4.70
N VAL A 70 8.10 11.05 5.20
CA VAL A 70 6.68 11.31 4.92
C VAL A 70 6.06 11.93 6.17
N ALA A 71 5.65 13.20 6.08
CA ALA A 71 5.11 13.98 7.20
C ALA A 71 3.61 14.23 7.07
N GLU A 72 2.93 13.57 6.14
CA GLU A 72 1.50 13.64 5.89
C GLU A 72 0.95 12.22 5.78
N ASP A 73 -0.35 12.09 5.48
CA ASP A 73 -0.93 10.76 5.25
C ASP A 73 -0.18 10.02 4.14
N ILE A 74 -0.11 8.70 4.28
CA ILE A 74 0.51 7.82 3.29
C ILE A 74 -0.49 7.58 2.15
N VAL A 75 -0.08 7.89 0.96
CA VAL A 75 -0.92 7.72 -0.24
C VAL A 75 -0.21 6.88 -1.29
#